data_3645e1f65846d00b364fd9a2316a6b00
#
_entry.id   3645e1f65846d00b364fd9a2316a6b00
#
_cell.length_a   1.000
_cell.length_b   1.000
_cell.length_c   1.000
_cell.angle_alpha   90.00
_cell.angle_beta   90.00
_cell.angle_gamma   90.00
#
_symmetry.space_group_name_H-M   'P 1'
#
loop_
_entity.id
_entity.type
_entity.pdbx_description
1 polymer ?
#
loop_
_entity_poly.entity_id
_entity_poly.type
_entity_poly.pdbx_seq_one_letter_code
_entity_poly.pdbx_strand_id
1 'polypeptide(L)'
;MTKKTRAKIPSPRERPFLWGIFLFAAFMLGWTACGGKLPEQDVVLYNRTASLPIGFYLRIPFAASRGDLVTYDPPEDVLAFSYAHGYMEHEKAIFLKRIGAMAGDTYGVDKNGNFYVDGNYVGPVSITDSKGKPLPQIERGVLHTVPEGEFLPLGDSTQSFDGRYTGTV
;
A
#
# COMPACT_ATOMS: atom_id res chain seq x y z
N MET A 1 0.14 52.80 -35.04
CA MET A 1 -1.07 52.14 -34.45
C MET A 1 -0.85 50.63 -34.40
N THR A 2 -0.46 50.12 -33.25
CA THR A 2 -0.22 48.68 -33.05
C THR A 2 -1.55 47.99 -32.73
N LYS A 3 -2.02 47.12 -33.62
CA LYS A 3 -3.19 46.25 -33.38
C LYS A 3 -2.86 45.25 -32.28
N LYS A 4 -3.42 45.45 -31.08
CA LYS A 4 -3.42 44.42 -30.02
C LYS A 4 -4.28 43.23 -30.49
N THR A 5 -3.64 42.15 -30.93
CA THR A 5 -4.32 40.88 -31.20
C THR A 5 -4.74 40.27 -29.85
N ARG A 6 -6.03 40.29 -29.55
CA ARG A 6 -6.58 39.57 -28.39
C ARG A 6 -6.46 38.06 -28.67
N ALA A 7 -5.75 37.34 -27.83
CA ALA A 7 -5.72 35.88 -27.87
C ALA A 7 -7.14 35.36 -27.63
N LYS A 8 -7.67 34.58 -28.55
CA LYS A 8 -8.99 33.95 -28.46
C LYS A 8 -8.88 32.72 -27.60
N ILE A 9 -9.64 32.67 -26.50
CA ILE A 9 -9.72 31.45 -25.67
C ILE A 9 -10.41 30.34 -26.49
N PRO A 10 -9.81 29.16 -26.65
CA PRO A 10 -10.39 28.09 -27.46
C PRO A 10 -11.71 27.60 -26.83
N SER A 11 -12.68 27.26 -27.67
CA SER A 11 -13.98 26.76 -27.23
C SER A 11 -13.90 25.31 -26.69
N PRO A 12 -14.86 24.85 -25.86
CA PRO A 12 -14.91 23.48 -25.39
C PRO A 12 -14.90 22.40 -26.49
N ARG A 13 -15.45 22.73 -27.66
CA ARG A 13 -15.46 21.84 -28.83
C ARG A 13 -14.10 21.73 -29.52
N GLU A 14 -13.27 22.77 -29.45
CA GLU A 14 -11.95 22.77 -30.07
C GLU A 14 -10.90 22.05 -29.25
N ARG A 15 -11.02 22.08 -27.91
CA ARG A 15 -10.08 21.41 -26.99
C ARG A 15 -10.79 20.90 -25.72
N PRO A 16 -11.58 19.82 -25.81
CA PRO A 16 -12.39 19.31 -24.70
C PRO A 16 -11.54 18.92 -23.47
N PHE A 17 -10.34 18.43 -23.69
CA PHE A 17 -9.43 18.07 -22.60
C PHE A 17 -8.98 19.28 -21.76
N LEU A 18 -8.66 20.41 -22.38
CA LEU A 18 -8.28 21.64 -21.67
C LEU A 18 -9.45 22.21 -20.86
N TRP A 19 -10.66 22.11 -21.39
CA TRP A 19 -11.86 22.53 -20.66
C TRP A 19 -12.16 21.60 -19.47
N GLY A 20 -11.91 20.29 -19.59
CA GLY A 20 -12.00 19.34 -18.48
C GLY A 20 -11.06 19.71 -17.34
N ILE A 21 -9.80 20.03 -17.65
CA ILE A 21 -8.82 20.51 -16.66
C ILE A 21 -9.28 21.80 -16.01
N PHE A 22 -9.77 22.75 -16.82
CA PHE A 22 -10.23 24.06 -16.31
C PHE A 22 -11.43 23.90 -15.35
N LEU A 23 -12.42 23.08 -15.71
CA LEU A 23 -13.58 22.81 -14.88
C LEU A 23 -13.19 22.09 -13.58
N PHE A 24 -12.28 21.13 -13.66
CA PHE A 24 -11.76 20.45 -12.49
C PHE A 24 -11.00 21.41 -11.56
N ALA A 25 -10.14 22.27 -12.10
CA ALA A 25 -9.44 23.29 -11.33
C ALA A 25 -10.41 24.29 -10.68
N ALA A 26 -11.44 24.74 -11.41
CA ALA A 26 -12.48 25.63 -10.89
C ALA A 26 -13.29 24.95 -9.77
N PHE A 27 -13.63 23.67 -9.94
CA PHE A 27 -14.30 22.86 -8.91
C PHE A 27 -13.44 22.77 -7.65
N MET A 28 -12.15 22.46 -7.78
CA MET A 28 -11.22 22.33 -6.65
C MET A 28 -11.04 23.67 -5.92
N LEU A 29 -10.94 24.77 -6.66
CA LEU A 29 -10.89 26.12 -6.07
C LEU A 29 -12.18 26.46 -5.33
N GLY A 30 -13.35 26.16 -5.89
CA GLY A 30 -14.63 26.34 -5.22
C GLY A 30 -14.76 25.49 -3.97
N TRP A 31 -14.34 24.23 -4.04
CA TRP A 31 -14.33 23.30 -2.90
C TRP A 31 -13.49 23.84 -1.72
N THR A 32 -12.25 24.28 -2.00
CA THR A 32 -11.37 24.85 -0.96
C THR A 32 -11.90 26.17 -0.42
N ALA A 33 -12.47 27.03 -1.27
CA ALA A 33 -13.08 28.31 -0.85
C ALA A 33 -14.32 28.12 0.06
N CYS A 34 -15.05 27.00 -0.09
CA CYS A 34 -16.16 26.62 0.76
C CYS A 34 -15.72 25.87 2.04
N GLY A 35 -14.41 25.85 2.36
CA GLY A 35 -13.88 25.18 3.55
C GLY A 35 -13.68 23.67 3.37
N GLY A 36 -13.78 23.16 2.14
CA GLY A 36 -13.42 21.78 1.80
C GLY A 36 -11.92 21.56 2.00
N LYS A 37 -11.55 20.58 2.83
CA LYS A 37 -10.15 20.20 3.02
C LYS A 37 -9.71 19.24 1.92
N LEU A 38 -8.50 19.42 1.43
CA LEU A 38 -7.84 18.38 0.64
C LEU A 38 -7.57 17.17 1.56
N PRO A 39 -7.59 15.94 1.02
CA PRO A 39 -7.23 14.78 1.82
C PRO A 39 -5.84 14.99 2.45
N GLU A 40 -5.71 14.76 3.75
CA GLU A 40 -4.42 14.86 4.46
C GLU A 40 -3.42 13.78 4.01
N GLN A 41 -3.93 12.74 3.37
CA GLN A 41 -3.15 11.61 2.87
C GLN A 41 -3.06 11.64 1.35
N ASP A 42 -1.94 11.16 0.82
CA ASP A 42 -1.76 11.02 -0.62
C ASP A 42 -2.84 10.15 -1.23
N VAL A 43 -3.58 10.72 -2.19
CA VAL A 43 -4.63 10.00 -2.93
C VAL A 43 -4.03 9.04 -3.95
N VAL A 44 -2.84 9.37 -4.46
CA VAL A 44 -2.11 8.55 -5.42
C VAL A 44 -0.79 8.10 -4.79
N LEU A 45 -0.56 6.80 -4.81
CA LEU A 45 0.65 6.17 -4.28
C LEU A 45 1.42 5.53 -5.43
N TYR A 46 2.74 5.65 -5.41
CA TYR A 46 3.61 4.93 -6.33
C TYR A 46 4.35 3.81 -5.60
N ASN A 47 3.96 2.56 -5.90
CA ASN A 47 4.68 1.39 -5.40
C ASN A 47 5.94 1.14 -6.22
N ARG A 48 7.09 1.19 -5.57
CA ARG A 48 8.43 1.00 -6.15
C ARG A 48 8.99 -0.41 -5.88
N THR A 49 8.32 -1.19 -5.05
CA THR A 49 8.82 -2.49 -4.58
C THR A 49 8.12 -3.64 -5.28
N ALA A 50 8.84 -4.74 -5.48
CA ALA A 50 8.31 -5.95 -6.13
C ALA A 50 7.40 -6.80 -5.22
N SER A 51 7.06 -6.34 -4.03
CA SER A 51 6.12 -7.05 -3.14
C SER A 51 4.69 -7.11 -3.70
N LEU A 52 4.33 -6.10 -4.49
CA LEU A 52 3.11 -6.00 -5.31
C LEU A 52 3.52 -5.49 -6.69
N PRO A 53 2.66 -5.53 -7.72
CA PRO A 53 2.98 -4.94 -9.02
C PRO A 53 3.47 -3.50 -8.88
N ILE A 54 4.57 -3.17 -9.56
CA ILE A 54 5.12 -1.80 -9.56
C ILE A 54 4.18 -0.90 -10.34
N GLY A 55 3.81 0.26 -9.78
CA GLY A 55 2.90 1.18 -10.45
C GLY A 55 2.21 2.17 -9.52
N PHE A 56 1.28 2.90 -10.10
CA PHE A 56 0.46 3.86 -9.38
C PHE A 56 -0.80 3.19 -8.82
N TYR A 57 -1.13 3.52 -7.58
CA TYR A 57 -2.32 3.05 -6.87
C TYR A 57 -3.14 4.25 -6.43
N LEU A 58 -4.45 4.16 -6.61
CA LEU A 58 -5.39 5.17 -6.15
C LEU A 58 -5.98 4.73 -4.80
N ARG A 59 -5.82 5.56 -3.79
CA ARG A 59 -6.46 5.34 -2.49
C ARG A 59 -7.91 5.78 -2.55
N ILE A 60 -8.82 4.86 -2.31
CA ILE A 60 -10.25 5.10 -2.22
C ILE A 60 -10.76 4.71 -0.82
N PRO A 61 -11.61 5.55 -0.18
CA PRO A 61 -12.19 5.25 1.12
C PRO A 61 -13.31 4.23 0.99
N PHE A 62 -13.09 3.00 1.43
CA PHE A 62 -14.11 1.96 1.53
C PHE A 62 -13.78 1.01 2.68
N ALA A 63 -14.76 0.21 3.12
CA ALA A 63 -14.51 -0.85 4.09
C ALA A 63 -13.69 -1.96 3.42
N ALA A 64 -12.46 -2.15 3.92
CA ALA A 64 -11.55 -3.13 3.36
C ALA A 64 -11.95 -4.57 3.74
N SER A 65 -11.73 -5.49 2.83
CA SER A 65 -12.03 -6.93 2.97
C SER A 65 -10.78 -7.75 2.64
N ARG A 66 -10.79 -9.03 2.99
CA ARG A 66 -9.74 -9.97 2.61
C ARG A 66 -9.50 -9.94 1.09
N GLY A 67 -8.26 -9.82 0.69
CA GLY A 67 -7.85 -9.71 -0.71
C GLY A 67 -7.66 -8.28 -1.21
N ASP A 68 -8.19 -7.27 -0.53
CA ASP A 68 -8.01 -5.87 -0.91
C ASP A 68 -6.57 -5.39 -0.63
N LEU A 69 -6.15 -4.37 -1.38
CA LEU A 69 -4.89 -3.68 -1.15
C LEU A 69 -5.12 -2.53 -0.18
N VAL A 70 -4.32 -2.48 0.87
CA VAL A 70 -4.42 -1.44 1.90
C VAL A 70 -3.06 -0.81 2.16
N THR A 71 -3.11 0.44 2.59
CA THR A 71 -1.94 1.12 3.15
C THR A 71 -2.09 1.18 4.66
N TYR A 72 -0.99 0.97 5.36
CA TYR A 72 -0.94 1.04 6.82
C TYR A 72 0.42 1.54 7.30
N ASP A 73 0.44 2.06 8.51
CA ASP A 73 1.66 2.41 9.22
C ASP A 73 2.18 1.16 9.94
N PRO A 74 3.32 0.58 9.52
CA PRO A 74 3.84 -0.61 10.16
C PRO A 74 4.35 -0.30 11.58
N PRO A 75 4.41 -1.31 12.48
CA PRO A 75 5.00 -1.17 13.81
C PRO A 75 6.44 -0.62 13.75
N GLU A 76 6.86 0.09 14.80
CA GLU A 76 8.17 0.77 14.83
C GLU A 76 9.34 -0.20 14.68
N ASP A 77 9.27 -1.37 15.26
CA ASP A 77 10.29 -2.43 15.14
C ASP A 77 10.40 -2.98 13.71
N VAL A 78 9.26 -3.11 13.00
CA VAL A 78 9.20 -3.51 11.58
C VAL A 78 9.80 -2.42 10.69
N LEU A 79 9.53 -1.14 11.01
CA LEU A 79 10.13 -0.01 10.31
C LEU A 79 11.65 0.02 10.52
N ALA A 80 12.11 -0.07 11.78
CA ALA A 80 13.52 -0.05 12.14
C ALA A 80 14.27 -1.22 11.47
N PHE A 81 13.70 -2.42 11.51
CA PHE A 81 14.26 -3.59 10.83
C PHE A 81 14.37 -3.36 9.32
N SER A 82 13.30 -2.89 8.68
CA SER A 82 13.25 -2.67 7.23
C SER A 82 14.27 -1.61 6.77
N TYR A 83 14.44 -0.55 7.54
CA TYR A 83 15.43 0.48 7.28
C TYR A 83 16.87 -0.06 7.44
N ALA A 84 17.17 -0.74 8.55
CA ALA A 84 18.48 -1.33 8.82
C ALA A 84 18.90 -2.38 7.77
N HIS A 85 17.94 -3.06 7.14
CA HIS A 85 18.18 -4.05 6.09
C HIS A 85 18.23 -3.42 4.69
N GLY A 86 17.94 -2.11 4.57
CA GLY A 86 17.93 -1.40 3.30
C GLY A 86 16.76 -1.80 2.39
N TYR A 87 15.63 -2.14 2.98
CA TYR A 87 14.37 -2.40 2.25
C TYR A 87 13.61 -1.11 1.97
N MET A 88 13.96 -0.04 2.68
CA MET A 88 13.39 1.31 2.53
C MET A 88 14.49 2.37 2.62
N GLU A 89 14.24 3.50 1.96
CA GLU A 89 15.19 4.63 1.90
C GLU A 89 15.04 5.59 3.10
N HIS A 90 13.89 5.55 3.80
CA HIS A 90 13.55 6.47 4.88
C HIS A 90 13.08 5.70 6.11
N GLU A 91 13.34 6.26 7.30
CA GLU A 91 12.90 5.68 8.59
C GLU A 91 11.38 5.69 8.78
N LYS A 92 10.67 6.50 8.00
CA LYS A 92 9.19 6.55 8.00
C LYS A 92 8.68 6.17 6.62
N ALA A 93 7.82 5.17 6.57
CA ALA A 93 7.18 4.75 5.34
C ALA A 93 5.81 4.13 5.63
N ILE A 94 4.89 4.37 4.73
CA ILE A 94 3.61 3.67 4.68
C ILE A 94 3.81 2.41 3.85
N PHE A 95 3.36 1.28 4.37
CA PHE A 95 3.39 0.02 3.63
C PHE A 95 2.11 -0.17 2.83
N LEU A 96 2.27 -0.70 1.62
CA LEU A 96 1.16 -1.13 0.76
C LEU A 96 1.22 -2.66 0.65
N LYS A 97 0.17 -3.34 1.13
CA LYS A 97 0.06 -4.81 1.14
C LYS A 97 -1.37 -5.23 0.87
N ARG A 98 -1.53 -6.52 0.59
CA ARG A 98 -2.84 -7.17 0.49
C ARG A 98 -3.26 -7.66 1.88
N ILE A 99 -4.54 -7.55 2.19
CA ILE A 99 -5.12 -8.22 3.36
C ILE A 99 -5.15 -9.71 3.07
N GLY A 100 -4.25 -10.45 3.69
CA GLY A 100 -4.16 -11.91 3.55
C GLY A 100 -5.12 -12.65 4.46
N ALA A 101 -5.36 -12.11 5.66
CA ALA A 101 -6.29 -12.63 6.65
C ALA A 101 -6.85 -11.48 7.50
N MET A 102 -8.03 -11.67 8.05
CA MET A 102 -8.75 -10.72 8.92
C MET A 102 -9.03 -11.37 10.28
N ALA A 103 -9.54 -10.56 11.21
CA ALA A 103 -9.91 -11.01 12.55
C ALA A 103 -10.68 -12.35 12.53
N GLY A 104 -10.21 -13.31 13.33
CA GLY A 104 -10.75 -14.66 13.43
C GLY A 104 -10.15 -15.68 12.46
N ASP A 105 -9.52 -15.25 11.35
CA ASP A 105 -8.78 -16.15 10.46
C ASP A 105 -7.53 -16.69 11.14
N THR A 106 -7.01 -17.83 10.66
CA THR A 106 -5.82 -18.46 11.23
C THR A 106 -4.64 -18.41 10.28
N TYR A 107 -3.42 -18.31 10.84
CA TYR A 107 -2.18 -18.35 10.07
C TYR A 107 -1.06 -19.04 10.85
N GLY A 108 -0.04 -19.47 10.14
CA GLY A 108 1.11 -20.10 10.80
C GLY A 108 2.14 -20.64 9.82
N VAL A 109 3.29 -21.04 10.36
CA VAL A 109 4.39 -21.66 9.62
C VAL A 109 4.51 -23.13 10.07
N ASP A 110 4.51 -24.06 9.13
CA ASP A 110 4.72 -25.47 9.45
C ASP A 110 6.21 -25.76 9.81
N LYS A 111 6.50 -26.99 10.23
CA LYS A 111 7.86 -27.43 10.59
C LYS A 111 8.84 -27.37 9.41
N ASN A 112 8.33 -27.38 8.18
CA ASN A 112 9.13 -27.33 6.95
C ASN A 112 9.38 -25.91 6.47
N GLY A 113 8.78 -24.87 7.12
CA GLY A 113 8.93 -23.48 6.73
C GLY A 113 7.92 -23.03 5.65
N ASN A 114 6.79 -23.71 5.54
CA ASN A 114 5.70 -23.29 4.68
C ASN A 114 4.68 -22.47 5.45
N PHE A 115 4.27 -21.34 4.88
CA PHE A 115 3.27 -20.46 5.47
C PHE A 115 1.87 -20.78 4.96
N TYR A 116 0.92 -20.81 5.87
CA TYR A 116 -0.48 -21.12 5.61
C TYR A 116 -1.40 -20.06 6.20
N VAL A 117 -2.53 -19.84 5.54
CA VAL A 117 -3.67 -19.05 6.04
C VAL A 117 -4.93 -19.90 5.88
N ASP A 118 -5.66 -20.13 6.96
CA ASP A 118 -6.83 -21.02 7.02
C ASP A 118 -6.58 -22.40 6.39
N GLY A 119 -5.40 -22.97 6.66
CA GLY A 119 -4.97 -24.24 6.08
C GLY A 119 -4.57 -24.19 4.59
N ASN A 120 -4.70 -23.06 3.92
CA ASN A 120 -4.28 -22.89 2.54
C ASN A 120 -2.82 -22.46 2.46
N TYR A 121 -2.04 -23.16 1.63
CA TYR A 121 -0.65 -22.82 1.39
C TYR A 121 -0.51 -21.46 0.67
N VAL A 122 0.32 -20.58 1.24
CA VAL A 122 0.58 -19.22 0.69
C VAL A 122 1.97 -19.13 0.07
N GLY A 123 2.97 -19.74 0.68
CA GLY A 123 4.33 -19.70 0.18
C GLY A 123 5.36 -20.14 1.21
N PRO A 124 6.65 -20.21 0.83
CA PRO A 124 7.73 -20.53 1.77
C PRO A 124 8.10 -19.31 2.62
N VAL A 125 8.64 -19.58 3.82
CA VAL A 125 9.28 -18.59 4.69
C VAL A 125 10.78 -18.83 4.68
N SER A 126 11.55 -17.82 4.25
CA SER A 126 13.01 -17.87 4.21
C SER A 126 13.60 -17.52 5.59
N ILE A 127 14.74 -18.10 5.92
CA ILE A 127 15.48 -17.73 7.14
C ILE A 127 16.42 -16.54 6.94
N THR A 128 16.75 -16.24 5.69
CA THR A 128 17.59 -15.09 5.29
C THR A 128 16.97 -14.35 4.11
N ASP A 129 17.30 -13.09 3.97
CA ASP A 129 16.96 -12.29 2.80
C ASP A 129 17.89 -12.63 1.60
N SER A 130 17.65 -11.96 0.47
CA SER A 130 18.46 -12.12 -0.76
C SER A 130 19.94 -11.71 -0.60
N LYS A 131 20.29 -11.00 0.48
CA LYS A 131 21.65 -10.57 0.83
C LYS A 131 22.28 -11.47 1.89
N GLY A 132 21.59 -12.57 2.31
CA GLY A 132 22.04 -13.50 3.34
C GLY A 132 21.86 -12.99 4.76
N LYS A 133 21.19 -11.86 4.99
CA LYS A 133 20.91 -11.35 6.33
C LYS A 133 19.73 -12.11 6.97
N PRO A 134 19.76 -12.39 8.27
CA PRO A 134 18.71 -13.14 8.95
C PRO A 134 17.37 -12.38 8.92
N LEU A 135 16.28 -13.11 8.71
CA LEU A 135 14.92 -12.61 8.78
C LEU A 135 14.25 -13.01 10.11
N PRO A 136 13.35 -12.19 10.66
CA PRO A 136 12.50 -12.59 11.79
C PRO A 136 11.74 -13.85 11.43
N GLN A 137 11.40 -14.65 12.42
CA GLN A 137 10.68 -15.91 12.22
C GLN A 137 9.47 -15.98 13.14
N ILE A 138 8.31 -16.29 12.56
CA ILE A 138 7.14 -16.74 13.33
C ILE A 138 7.45 -18.16 13.85
N GLU A 139 7.00 -18.47 15.06
CA GLU A 139 7.21 -19.76 15.68
C GLU A 139 6.63 -20.88 14.81
N ARG A 140 7.47 -21.86 14.45
CA ARG A 140 7.08 -22.96 13.57
C ARG A 140 6.24 -24.01 14.31
N GLY A 141 5.20 -24.47 13.64
CA GLY A 141 4.27 -25.47 14.17
C GLY A 141 3.23 -24.89 15.14
N VAL A 142 3.19 -23.58 15.28
CA VAL A 142 2.17 -22.87 16.05
C VAL A 142 1.15 -22.25 15.12
N LEU A 143 -0.13 -22.43 15.44
CA LEU A 143 -1.24 -21.79 14.74
C LEU A 143 -1.64 -20.51 15.50
N HIS A 144 -1.62 -19.39 14.82
CA HIS A 144 -2.03 -18.09 15.34
C HIS A 144 -3.41 -17.74 14.81
N THR A 145 -4.17 -16.96 15.58
CA THR A 145 -5.43 -16.37 15.13
C THR A 145 -5.24 -14.86 15.01
N VAL A 146 -5.74 -14.27 13.93
CA VAL A 146 -5.73 -12.81 13.73
C VAL A 146 -6.62 -12.15 14.79
N PRO A 147 -6.09 -11.24 15.62
CA PRO A 147 -6.85 -10.55 16.64
C PRO A 147 -7.93 -9.63 16.06
N GLU A 148 -8.91 -9.25 16.89
CA GLU A 148 -9.92 -8.26 16.53
C GLU A 148 -9.25 -6.89 16.27
N GLY A 149 -9.63 -6.25 15.17
CA GLY A 149 -9.07 -4.96 14.77
C GLY A 149 -7.75 -5.04 14.01
N GLU A 150 -7.19 -6.23 13.83
CA GLU A 150 -5.93 -6.47 13.11
C GLU A 150 -6.18 -7.20 11.79
N PHE A 151 -5.17 -7.18 10.93
CA PHE A 151 -5.14 -7.98 9.70
C PHE A 151 -3.72 -8.51 9.45
N LEU A 152 -3.62 -9.54 8.62
CA LEU A 152 -2.35 -10.10 8.17
C LEU A 152 -1.94 -9.46 6.84
N PRO A 153 -0.88 -8.63 6.81
CA PRO A 153 -0.41 -8.01 5.57
C PRO A 153 0.42 -9.00 4.75
N LEU A 154 0.07 -9.23 3.48
CA LEU A 154 0.82 -10.09 2.57
C LEU A 154 1.18 -9.36 1.27
N GLY A 155 2.37 -9.62 0.75
CA GLY A 155 2.74 -9.27 -0.63
C GLY A 155 2.45 -10.43 -1.58
N ASP A 156 2.25 -10.10 -2.86
CA ASP A 156 2.02 -11.11 -3.92
C ASP A 156 3.33 -11.88 -4.25
N SER A 157 4.50 -11.28 -3.97
CA SER A 157 5.80 -11.92 -4.15
C SER A 157 6.17 -12.81 -2.96
N THR A 158 6.76 -13.98 -3.23
CA THR A 158 7.33 -14.86 -2.20
C THR A 158 8.55 -14.24 -1.50
N GLN A 159 9.17 -13.23 -2.09
CA GLN A 159 10.32 -12.49 -1.52
C GLN A 159 9.88 -11.23 -0.76
N SER A 160 8.57 -11.02 -0.58
CA SER A 160 8.07 -9.88 0.18
C SER A 160 8.40 -10.05 1.66
N PHE A 161 8.92 -9.00 2.27
CA PHE A 161 8.98 -8.86 3.72
C PHE A 161 7.60 -8.36 4.20
N ASP A 162 6.86 -9.21 4.89
CA ASP A 162 5.46 -8.99 5.25
C ASP A 162 5.02 -9.87 6.43
N GLY A 163 3.73 -10.05 6.63
CA GLY A 163 3.14 -10.80 7.73
C GLY A 163 3.60 -12.26 7.87
N ARG A 164 4.25 -12.83 6.85
CA ARG A 164 4.93 -14.14 6.98
C ARG A 164 6.08 -14.10 7.97
N TYR A 165 6.63 -12.91 8.24
CA TYR A 165 7.76 -12.67 9.12
C TYR A 165 7.39 -11.86 10.36
N THR A 166 6.42 -10.96 10.24
CA THR A 166 6.08 -9.96 11.26
C THR A 166 4.75 -10.26 11.99
N GLY A 167 3.93 -11.16 11.44
CA GLY A 167 2.59 -11.41 11.96
C GLY A 167 1.59 -10.33 11.52
N THR A 168 0.59 -10.10 12.36
CA THR A 168 -0.53 -9.17 12.14
C THR A 168 -0.20 -7.73 12.54
N VAL A 169 -0.98 -6.79 12.04
CA VAL A 169 -0.89 -5.35 12.33
C VAL A 169 -2.26 -4.75 12.55
#